data_280becdff73716384f4f34bc02b6c08c
#
_entry.id   280becdff73716384f4f34bc02b6c08c
#
_cell.length_a   1.000
_cell.length_b   1.000
_cell.length_c   1.000
_cell.angle_alpha   90.00
_cell.angle_beta   90.00
_cell.angle_gamma   90.00
#
_symmetry.space_group_name_H-M   'P 1'
#
loop_
_entity.id
_entity.type
_entity.pdbx_description
1 polymer ?
#
loop_
_entity_poly.entity_id
_entity_poly.type
_entity_poly.pdbx_seq_one_letter_code
_entity_poly.pdbx_strand_id
1 'polypeptide(L)'
;MKSRAAVAFAPGKPLEIVEIDVAPPKKGEVLIKVTHTGVCHTDAFTLSGDDPEGVFPVVLGHEGAGVVVEVGEGVTSVKPGDHVIPLYTAECGECEFCRSGKTNLCVAVRETQGKGLMPDGTTRFSYNGQPLYHYMGCSTFSEYTVVAEVSLAKINPEANHEHVCLLGCGVTTGIGAVHNTAKVQPGGSVAVFGLGAIGLAVVQGARQAKAGRIIAIDTNPKKFDLARRFGATDCINPNDYDKPIKDVLLDINKWGIDHTFECIGNVNVMRAALESAHRGWGQSVIIGVAGSGQEISTRPFQLVTGRVWKGSAFGGVKGRSQLPGMVEDAMKGDIDLEPFVTHTMSLDEINDAFDLMHEGKSIRTVIRY
;
A
#
# COMPACT_ATOMS: atom_id res chain seq x y z
N MET A 1 29.01 -4.72 -0.89
CA MET A 1 28.96 -4.84 0.58
C MET A 1 28.09 -6.01 0.98
N LYS A 2 28.16 -6.48 2.25
CA LYS A 2 27.27 -7.52 2.77
C LYS A 2 26.04 -6.90 3.42
N SER A 3 24.91 -7.60 3.36
CA SER A 3 23.65 -7.21 3.98
C SER A 3 22.89 -8.46 4.44
N ARG A 4 22.33 -8.43 5.63
CA ARG A 4 21.35 -9.47 6.03
C ARG A 4 20.03 -9.16 5.34
N ALA A 5 19.42 -10.20 4.79
CA ALA A 5 18.16 -10.08 4.07
C ALA A 5 17.27 -11.33 4.28
N ALA A 6 15.96 -11.12 4.22
CA ALA A 6 14.99 -12.21 4.13
C ALA A 6 14.69 -12.47 2.66
N VAL A 7 15.11 -13.64 2.17
CA VAL A 7 15.02 -14.04 0.76
C VAL A 7 13.93 -15.06 0.57
N ALA A 8 13.03 -14.83 -0.37
CA ALA A 8 12.09 -15.81 -0.90
C ALA A 8 12.78 -16.60 -2.00
N PHE A 9 13.25 -17.81 -1.73
CA PHE A 9 13.91 -18.64 -2.74
C PHE A 9 12.95 -19.32 -3.69
N ALA A 10 11.72 -19.60 -3.25
CA ALA A 10 10.68 -20.22 -4.06
C ALA A 10 9.28 -19.84 -3.53
N PRO A 11 8.25 -19.87 -4.39
CA PRO A 11 6.90 -19.59 -3.97
C PRO A 11 6.39 -20.59 -2.92
N GLY A 12 5.58 -20.12 -1.98
CA GLY A 12 4.96 -20.93 -0.94
C GLY A 12 5.94 -21.49 0.10
N LYS A 13 7.17 -20.98 0.17
CA LYS A 13 8.18 -21.36 1.17
C LYS A 13 8.42 -20.22 2.16
N PRO A 14 8.78 -20.54 3.42
CA PRO A 14 9.21 -19.51 4.37
C PRO A 14 10.39 -18.69 3.81
N LEU A 15 10.49 -17.44 4.23
CA LEU A 15 11.66 -16.61 3.96
C LEU A 15 12.88 -17.14 4.69
N GLU A 16 14.03 -17.13 4.03
CA GLU A 16 15.30 -17.51 4.65
C GLU A 16 16.14 -16.25 4.94
N ILE A 17 16.65 -16.16 6.17
CA ILE A 17 17.51 -15.05 6.56
C ILE A 17 18.95 -15.42 6.18
N VAL A 18 19.49 -14.72 5.21
CA VAL A 18 20.84 -14.96 4.69
C VAL A 18 21.62 -13.67 4.55
N GLU A 19 22.98 -13.80 4.49
CA GLU A 19 23.86 -12.69 4.16
C GLU A 19 24.06 -12.62 2.63
N ILE A 20 23.53 -11.60 2.01
CA ILE A 20 23.62 -11.35 0.57
C ILE A 20 24.72 -10.34 0.24
N ASP A 21 25.16 -10.32 -1.01
CA ASP A 21 25.97 -9.27 -1.57
C ASP A 21 25.11 -8.17 -2.18
N VAL A 22 25.38 -6.91 -1.82
CA VAL A 22 24.76 -5.71 -2.38
C VAL A 22 25.81 -4.94 -3.18
N ALA A 23 25.59 -4.81 -4.48
CA ALA A 23 26.44 -4.04 -5.37
C ALA A 23 26.25 -2.52 -5.13
N PRO A 24 27.26 -1.67 -5.42
CA PRO A 24 27.12 -0.22 -5.30
C PRO A 24 26.05 0.31 -6.27
N PRO A 25 25.48 1.49 -5.95
CA PRO A 25 24.49 2.12 -6.83
C PRO A 25 25.14 2.58 -8.13
N LYS A 26 24.48 2.35 -9.25
CA LYS A 26 24.88 2.85 -10.57
C LYS A 26 24.23 4.21 -10.85
N LYS A 27 24.38 4.70 -12.08
CA LYS A 27 23.81 5.97 -12.53
C LYS A 27 22.29 6.05 -12.26
N GLY A 28 21.87 7.11 -11.56
CA GLY A 28 20.46 7.34 -11.20
C GLY A 28 19.93 6.42 -10.09
N GLU A 29 20.82 5.76 -9.35
CA GLU A 29 20.47 4.86 -8.26
C GLU A 29 20.99 5.35 -6.92
N VAL A 30 20.37 4.90 -5.85
CA VAL A 30 20.66 5.29 -4.47
C VAL A 30 20.73 4.05 -3.59
N LEU A 31 21.84 3.89 -2.86
CA LEU A 31 21.96 2.89 -1.80
C LEU A 31 21.40 3.47 -0.51
N ILE A 32 20.47 2.77 0.10
CA ILE A 32 19.86 3.16 1.38
C ILE A 32 20.08 2.07 2.43
N LYS A 33 20.32 2.50 3.67
CA LYS A 33 20.23 1.67 4.85
C LYS A 33 18.77 1.71 5.33
N VAL A 34 18.08 0.59 5.23
CA VAL A 34 16.71 0.45 5.74
C VAL A 34 16.77 0.40 7.26
N THR A 35 15.91 1.12 7.93
CA THR A 35 15.80 1.12 9.40
C THR A 35 14.54 0.41 9.87
N HIS A 36 13.45 0.56 9.13
CA HIS A 36 12.15 -0.05 9.42
C HIS A 36 11.43 -0.42 8.13
N THR A 37 10.67 -1.50 8.18
CA THR A 37 9.79 -1.90 7.07
C THR A 37 8.54 -2.61 7.56
N GLY A 38 7.38 -2.25 7.01
CA GLY A 38 6.11 -2.91 7.26
C GLY A 38 5.99 -4.22 6.47
N VAL A 39 5.29 -5.20 7.05
CA VAL A 39 4.89 -6.45 6.37
C VAL A 39 3.47 -6.28 5.83
N CYS A 40 3.30 -6.49 4.52
CA CYS A 40 2.07 -6.22 3.80
C CYS A 40 1.48 -7.48 3.16
N HIS A 41 0.15 -7.51 2.97
CA HIS A 41 -0.52 -8.59 2.24
C HIS A 41 -0.03 -8.73 0.78
N THR A 42 0.47 -7.66 0.17
CA THR A 42 1.06 -7.72 -1.17
C THR A 42 2.34 -8.55 -1.20
N ASP A 43 3.16 -8.48 -0.14
CA ASP A 43 4.34 -9.37 0.01
C ASP A 43 3.89 -10.84 0.15
N ALA A 44 2.84 -11.10 0.94
CA ALA A 44 2.29 -12.45 1.10
C ALA A 44 1.68 -12.99 -0.19
N PHE A 45 1.00 -12.15 -0.97
CA PHE A 45 0.42 -12.51 -2.26
C PHE A 45 1.51 -12.95 -3.25
N THR A 46 2.64 -12.21 -3.31
CA THR A 46 3.77 -12.63 -4.13
C THR A 46 4.44 -13.89 -3.57
N LEU A 47 4.65 -13.96 -2.24
CA LEU A 47 5.27 -15.12 -1.59
C LEU A 47 4.45 -16.41 -1.79
N SER A 48 3.11 -16.33 -1.84
CA SER A 48 2.26 -17.50 -2.10
C SER A 48 2.44 -18.07 -3.51
N GLY A 49 2.90 -17.28 -4.47
CA GLY A 49 3.00 -17.64 -5.89
C GLY A 49 1.76 -17.28 -6.72
N ASP A 50 0.78 -16.63 -6.13
CA ASP A 50 -0.45 -16.20 -6.83
C ASP A 50 -0.26 -14.92 -7.65
N ASP A 51 0.86 -14.21 -7.44
CA ASP A 51 1.23 -13.01 -8.17
C ASP A 51 1.79 -13.38 -9.55
N PRO A 52 1.12 -13.02 -10.66
CA PRO A 52 1.61 -13.34 -12.00
C PRO A 52 2.92 -12.60 -12.38
N GLU A 53 3.30 -11.57 -11.67
CA GLU A 53 4.58 -10.85 -11.82
C GLU A 53 5.63 -11.30 -10.79
N GLY A 54 5.30 -12.26 -9.93
CA GLY A 54 6.22 -12.81 -8.94
C GLY A 54 7.41 -13.52 -9.58
N VAL A 55 8.63 -13.10 -9.24
CA VAL A 55 9.87 -13.70 -9.68
C VAL A 55 10.66 -14.20 -8.48
N PHE A 56 11.39 -15.31 -8.63
CA PHE A 56 12.18 -15.93 -7.57
C PHE A 56 13.55 -16.36 -8.07
N PRO A 57 14.61 -16.36 -7.24
CA PRO A 57 14.65 -15.91 -5.84
C PRO A 57 14.62 -14.38 -5.72
N VAL A 58 13.98 -13.83 -4.67
CA VAL A 58 13.72 -12.40 -4.55
C VAL A 58 13.86 -11.91 -3.11
N VAL A 59 14.30 -10.66 -2.94
CA VAL A 59 14.19 -9.92 -1.67
C VAL A 59 12.89 -9.12 -1.72
N LEU A 60 11.91 -9.50 -0.91
CA LEU A 60 10.60 -8.83 -0.81
C LEU A 60 10.67 -7.51 0.01
N GLY A 61 9.50 -6.98 0.37
CA GLY A 61 9.35 -5.77 1.17
C GLY A 61 9.26 -4.49 0.32
N HIS A 62 8.25 -3.66 0.64
CA HIS A 62 8.00 -2.41 -0.12
C HIS A 62 7.44 -1.27 0.75
N GLU A 63 7.25 -1.48 2.07
CA GLU A 63 6.82 -0.45 3.02
C GLU A 63 8.01 -0.01 3.90
N GLY A 64 9.07 0.53 3.32
CA GLY A 64 10.31 0.85 4.03
C GLY A 64 10.52 2.32 4.35
N ALA A 65 11.37 2.58 5.34
CA ALA A 65 12.00 3.88 5.59
C ALA A 65 13.48 3.66 5.91
N GLY A 66 14.32 4.61 5.53
CA GLY A 66 15.76 4.46 5.71
C GLY A 66 16.54 5.75 5.51
N VAL A 67 17.87 5.60 5.47
CA VAL A 67 18.81 6.71 5.30
C VAL A 67 19.69 6.44 4.09
N VAL A 68 19.90 7.45 3.26
CA VAL A 68 20.79 7.38 2.10
C VAL A 68 22.22 7.19 2.57
N VAL A 69 22.90 6.18 2.03
CA VAL A 69 24.30 5.85 2.31
C VAL A 69 25.22 6.32 1.19
N GLU A 70 24.83 6.04 -0.05
CA GLU A 70 25.61 6.35 -1.24
C GLU A 70 24.68 6.68 -2.40
N VAL A 71 25.12 7.56 -3.29
CA VAL A 71 24.38 7.93 -4.50
C VAL A 71 25.20 7.64 -5.74
N GLY A 72 24.58 7.11 -6.77
CA GLY A 72 25.18 6.89 -8.07
C GLY A 72 25.34 8.19 -8.87
N GLU A 73 26.04 8.07 -10.00
CA GLU A 73 26.23 9.19 -10.92
C GLU A 73 24.87 9.79 -11.35
N GLY A 74 24.78 11.12 -11.40
CA GLY A 74 23.60 11.84 -11.91
C GLY A 74 22.46 11.99 -10.90
N VAL A 75 22.55 11.41 -9.71
CA VAL A 75 21.57 11.63 -8.63
C VAL A 75 21.69 13.06 -8.10
N THR A 76 20.58 13.76 -8.02
CA THR A 76 20.53 15.18 -7.61
C THR A 76 19.50 15.49 -6.52
N SER A 77 18.49 14.66 -6.35
CA SER A 77 17.39 14.94 -5.42
C SER A 77 17.67 14.54 -3.97
N VAL A 78 18.65 13.68 -3.75
CA VAL A 78 19.05 13.17 -2.44
C VAL A 78 20.58 13.09 -2.33
N LYS A 79 21.08 13.05 -1.09
CA LYS A 79 22.51 12.90 -0.76
C LYS A 79 22.69 11.98 0.46
N PRO A 80 23.87 11.46 0.71
CA PRO A 80 24.16 10.71 1.93
C PRO A 80 23.71 11.45 3.20
N GLY A 81 23.04 10.73 4.10
CA GLY A 81 22.44 11.25 5.32
C GLY A 81 20.99 11.74 5.17
N ASP A 82 20.44 11.85 3.96
CA ASP A 82 19.02 12.17 3.78
C ASP A 82 18.13 10.98 4.19
N HIS A 83 17.02 11.28 4.86
CA HIS A 83 16.00 10.29 5.23
C HIS A 83 15.01 10.13 4.09
N VAL A 84 14.63 8.89 3.78
CA VAL A 84 13.85 8.56 2.58
C VAL A 84 12.87 7.42 2.82
N ILE A 85 11.81 7.41 1.99
CA ILE A 85 10.87 6.30 1.83
C ILE A 85 11.00 5.80 0.39
N PRO A 86 11.38 4.53 0.15
CA PRO A 86 11.30 3.93 -1.18
C PRO A 86 9.86 3.74 -1.60
N LEU A 87 9.59 3.93 -2.88
CA LEU A 87 8.26 3.91 -3.47
C LEU A 87 8.20 2.88 -4.58
N TYR A 88 7.22 2.00 -4.53
CA TYR A 88 6.95 1.08 -5.63
C TYR A 88 6.32 1.78 -6.86
N THR A 89 5.88 3.02 -6.71
CA THR A 89 5.48 3.89 -7.81
C THR A 89 6.53 4.97 -8.03
N ALA A 90 7.13 5.00 -9.22
CA ALA A 90 8.06 6.07 -9.58
C ALA A 90 7.32 7.40 -9.85
N GLU A 91 8.06 8.50 -9.84
CA GLU A 91 7.59 9.81 -10.32
C GLU A 91 8.74 10.50 -11.05
N CYS A 92 8.83 10.30 -12.38
CA CYS A 92 9.88 10.88 -13.20
C CYS A 92 9.60 12.34 -13.62
N GLY A 93 8.35 12.79 -13.60
CA GLY A 93 7.92 14.12 -14.04
C GLY A 93 7.78 14.27 -15.57
N GLU A 94 8.29 13.33 -16.39
CA GLU A 94 8.44 13.49 -17.84
C GLU A 94 7.51 12.62 -18.67
N CYS A 95 7.15 11.41 -18.21
CA CYS A 95 6.29 10.51 -18.97
C CYS A 95 4.85 11.08 -19.08
N GLU A 96 4.07 10.55 -20.00
CA GLU A 96 2.69 11.00 -20.23
C GLU A 96 1.82 10.93 -18.96
N PHE A 97 2.00 9.88 -18.13
CA PHE A 97 1.27 9.72 -16.88
C PHE A 97 1.62 10.83 -15.89
N CYS A 98 2.91 11.15 -15.71
CA CYS A 98 3.33 12.25 -14.84
C CYS A 98 2.80 13.59 -15.35
N ARG A 99 2.90 13.86 -16.66
CA ARG A 99 2.37 15.09 -17.27
C ARG A 99 0.85 15.21 -17.16
N SER A 100 0.12 14.08 -17.17
CA SER A 100 -1.33 14.07 -16.97
C SER A 100 -1.76 14.26 -15.50
N GLY A 101 -0.80 14.30 -14.56
CA GLY A 101 -1.05 14.38 -13.13
C GLY A 101 -1.31 13.04 -12.46
N LYS A 102 -1.22 11.91 -13.20
CA LYS A 102 -1.35 10.54 -12.67
C LYS A 102 0.02 9.92 -12.44
N THR A 103 0.85 10.56 -11.64
CA THR A 103 2.23 10.12 -11.39
C THR A 103 2.31 8.76 -10.70
N ASN A 104 1.27 8.37 -9.95
CA ASN A 104 1.11 7.05 -9.37
C ASN A 104 1.10 5.91 -10.41
N LEU A 105 1.00 6.23 -11.68
CA LEU A 105 1.06 5.30 -12.82
C LEU A 105 2.29 5.54 -13.70
N CYS A 106 3.32 6.21 -13.17
CA CYS A 106 4.57 6.48 -13.87
C CYS A 106 5.21 5.20 -14.41
N VAL A 107 5.70 5.25 -15.64
CA VAL A 107 6.27 4.08 -16.35
C VAL A 107 7.79 4.05 -16.40
N ALA A 108 8.47 5.04 -15.77
CA ALA A 108 9.93 5.19 -15.88
C ALA A 108 10.75 3.96 -15.49
N VAL A 109 10.24 3.14 -14.58
CA VAL A 109 10.90 1.90 -14.12
C VAL A 109 10.05 0.65 -14.38
N ARG A 110 8.85 0.81 -14.95
CA ARG A 110 7.83 -0.27 -14.99
C ARG A 110 8.26 -1.48 -15.81
N GLU A 111 8.95 -1.28 -16.94
CA GLU A 111 9.36 -2.37 -17.82
C GLU A 111 10.34 -3.35 -17.19
N THR A 112 11.20 -2.88 -16.29
CA THR A 112 12.19 -3.69 -15.59
C THR A 112 11.72 -4.09 -14.20
N GLN A 113 10.97 -3.24 -13.52
CA GLN A 113 10.43 -3.47 -12.18
C GLN A 113 9.58 -4.74 -12.09
N GLY A 114 8.67 -4.99 -13.05
CA GLY A 114 7.85 -6.21 -13.11
C GLY A 114 8.65 -7.48 -13.43
N LYS A 115 9.94 -7.34 -13.78
CA LYS A 115 10.87 -8.45 -13.98
C LYS A 115 11.85 -8.62 -12.82
N GLY A 116 11.66 -7.87 -11.74
CA GLY A 116 12.54 -7.88 -10.58
C GLY A 116 13.93 -7.26 -10.84
N LEU A 117 14.04 -6.32 -11.78
CA LEU A 117 15.31 -5.73 -12.22
C LEU A 117 15.32 -4.21 -12.00
N MET A 118 16.52 -3.67 -11.88
CA MET A 118 16.78 -2.24 -11.88
C MET A 118 16.57 -1.67 -13.30
N PRO A 119 16.49 -0.32 -13.47
CA PRO A 119 16.23 0.29 -14.78
C PRO A 119 17.21 -0.10 -15.88
N ASP A 120 18.45 -0.49 -15.55
CA ASP A 120 19.45 -0.96 -16.50
C ASP A 120 19.30 -2.45 -16.91
N GLY A 121 18.25 -3.12 -16.44
CA GLY A 121 17.98 -4.53 -16.74
C GLY A 121 18.85 -5.52 -15.95
N THR A 122 19.54 -5.09 -14.91
CA THR A 122 20.35 -5.95 -14.04
C THR A 122 19.88 -5.88 -12.58
N THR A 123 20.43 -6.72 -11.70
CA THR A 123 20.17 -6.68 -10.26
C THR A 123 21.34 -6.10 -9.49
N ARG A 124 21.09 -5.67 -8.24
CA ARG A 124 22.13 -5.24 -7.28
C ARG A 124 22.33 -6.26 -6.18
N PHE A 125 21.58 -7.36 -6.20
CA PHE A 125 21.67 -8.41 -5.20
C PHE A 125 22.23 -9.70 -5.76
N SER A 126 23.05 -10.39 -4.98
CA SER A 126 23.45 -11.76 -5.27
C SER A 126 23.66 -12.57 -3.98
N TYR A 127 23.48 -13.88 -4.10
CA TYR A 127 23.72 -14.84 -3.03
C TYR A 127 24.55 -16.01 -3.60
N ASN A 128 25.70 -16.31 -2.98
CA ASN A 128 26.63 -17.34 -3.48
C ASN A 128 26.97 -17.20 -4.98
N GLY A 129 27.11 -15.95 -5.46
CA GLY A 129 27.41 -15.63 -6.85
C GLY A 129 26.22 -15.76 -7.83
N GLN A 130 25.04 -16.12 -7.34
CA GLN A 130 23.81 -16.15 -8.14
C GLN A 130 22.98 -14.86 -7.94
N PRO A 131 22.38 -14.30 -9.00
CA PRO A 131 21.58 -13.09 -8.88
C PRO A 131 20.32 -13.33 -8.07
N LEU A 132 19.91 -12.34 -7.26
CA LEU A 132 18.61 -12.26 -6.61
C LEU A 132 17.84 -11.10 -7.23
N TYR A 133 16.52 -11.29 -7.39
CA TYR A 133 15.64 -10.26 -7.94
C TYR A 133 15.28 -9.19 -6.92
N HIS A 134 14.98 -8.00 -7.43
CA HIS A 134 14.34 -6.93 -6.68
C HIS A 134 12.83 -7.11 -6.64
N TYR A 135 12.21 -6.63 -5.57
CA TYR A 135 10.76 -6.60 -5.43
C TYR A 135 10.25 -5.17 -5.51
N MET A 136 9.40 -4.90 -6.50
CA MET A 136 8.77 -3.58 -6.71
C MET A 136 9.77 -2.41 -6.77
N GLY A 137 11.06 -2.68 -7.06
CA GLY A 137 12.11 -1.67 -7.03
C GLY A 137 12.45 -1.14 -5.63
N CYS A 138 11.97 -1.78 -4.56
CA CYS A 138 12.14 -1.39 -3.16
C CYS A 138 12.98 -2.37 -2.36
N SER A 139 12.57 -3.65 -2.30
CA SER A 139 13.25 -4.75 -1.60
C SER A 139 13.69 -4.41 -0.18
N THR A 140 12.73 -4.01 0.64
CA THR A 140 13.02 -3.49 1.98
C THR A 140 13.19 -4.55 3.06
N PHE A 141 13.03 -5.86 2.73
CA PHE A 141 13.36 -6.96 3.67
C PHE A 141 14.86 -7.27 3.65
N SER A 142 15.66 -6.22 3.62
CA SER A 142 17.12 -6.24 3.68
C SER A 142 17.62 -5.01 4.44
N GLU A 143 18.71 -5.15 5.20
CA GLU A 143 19.34 -4.01 5.90
C GLU A 143 19.79 -2.90 4.94
N TYR A 144 20.16 -3.28 3.71
CA TYR A 144 20.54 -2.35 2.65
C TYR A 144 19.85 -2.71 1.34
N THR A 145 19.39 -1.70 0.63
CA THR A 145 18.79 -1.87 -0.70
C THR A 145 19.22 -0.74 -1.64
N VAL A 146 19.16 -1.01 -2.94
CA VAL A 146 19.44 -0.02 -3.99
C VAL A 146 18.13 0.28 -4.71
N VAL A 147 17.78 1.56 -4.84
CA VAL A 147 16.52 2.05 -5.39
C VAL A 147 16.80 3.09 -6.47
N ALA A 148 15.99 3.15 -7.52
CA ALA A 148 16.08 4.22 -8.50
C ALA A 148 15.71 5.57 -7.87
N GLU A 149 16.46 6.64 -8.15
CA GLU A 149 16.21 7.99 -7.63
C GLU A 149 14.75 8.44 -7.83
N VAL A 150 14.16 8.11 -8.99
CA VAL A 150 12.76 8.45 -9.33
C VAL A 150 11.72 7.70 -8.48
N SER A 151 12.15 6.73 -7.70
CA SER A 151 11.33 5.93 -6.77
C SER A 151 11.67 6.24 -5.31
N LEU A 152 12.22 7.41 -4.98
CA LEU A 152 12.53 7.81 -3.62
C LEU A 152 11.84 9.11 -3.22
N ALA A 153 11.13 9.12 -2.11
CA ALA A 153 10.64 10.32 -1.45
C ALA A 153 11.60 10.72 -0.32
N LYS A 154 12.16 11.95 -0.39
CA LYS A 154 12.93 12.54 0.70
C LYS A 154 11.96 13.05 1.76
N ILE A 155 12.20 12.68 3.02
CA ILE A 155 11.32 13.00 4.15
C ILE A 155 12.05 13.82 5.22
N ASN A 156 11.29 14.34 6.16
CA ASN A 156 11.82 15.04 7.32
C ASN A 156 12.68 14.08 8.18
N PRO A 157 13.93 14.44 8.52
CA PRO A 157 14.82 13.58 9.31
C PRO A 157 14.33 13.32 10.74
N GLU A 158 13.45 14.16 11.28
CA GLU A 158 12.86 13.99 12.61
C GLU A 158 11.66 13.02 12.61
N ALA A 159 11.23 12.52 11.44
CA ALA A 159 10.09 11.61 11.35
C ALA A 159 10.43 10.24 11.97
N ASN A 160 9.50 9.69 12.73
CA ASN A 160 9.64 8.34 13.28
C ASN A 160 9.51 7.29 12.17
N HIS A 161 10.64 6.67 11.78
CA HIS A 161 10.69 5.69 10.70
C HIS A 161 9.80 4.46 10.93
N GLU A 162 9.60 4.04 12.20
CA GLU A 162 8.71 2.93 12.55
C GLU A 162 7.26 3.18 12.11
N HIS A 163 6.85 4.45 12.15
CA HIS A 163 5.49 4.83 11.74
C HIS A 163 5.44 5.21 10.25
N VAL A 164 6.36 6.09 9.81
CA VAL A 164 6.26 6.65 8.45
C VAL A 164 6.62 5.66 7.32
N CYS A 165 7.27 4.52 7.64
CA CYS A 165 7.47 3.47 6.64
C CYS A 165 6.14 2.97 6.05
N LEU A 166 5.06 2.99 6.82
CA LEU A 166 3.71 2.60 6.38
C LEU A 166 3.11 3.53 5.31
N LEU A 167 3.66 4.73 5.16
CA LEU A 167 3.30 5.64 4.07
C LEU A 167 3.86 5.19 2.71
N GLY A 168 4.78 4.22 2.69
CA GLY A 168 5.28 3.61 1.45
C GLY A 168 4.20 2.89 0.65
N CYS A 169 3.10 2.43 1.28
CA CYS A 169 2.03 1.69 0.61
C CYS A 169 0.64 1.92 1.23
N GLY A 170 0.29 1.12 2.25
CA GLY A 170 -1.10 0.92 2.66
C GLY A 170 -1.82 2.17 3.15
N VAL A 171 -1.19 2.96 4.03
CA VAL A 171 -1.83 4.16 4.61
C VAL A 171 -2.00 5.24 3.54
N THR A 172 -0.98 5.49 2.74
CA THR A 172 -1.05 6.43 1.61
C THR A 172 -2.13 6.03 0.61
N THR A 173 -2.22 4.73 0.30
CA THR A 173 -3.25 4.19 -0.60
C THR A 173 -4.66 4.50 -0.09
N GLY A 174 -4.95 4.24 1.19
CA GLY A 174 -6.28 4.47 1.76
C GLY A 174 -6.66 5.96 1.84
N ILE A 175 -5.79 6.79 2.41
CA ILE A 175 -6.03 8.24 2.51
C ILE A 175 -6.15 8.88 1.13
N GLY A 176 -5.23 8.54 0.21
CA GLY A 176 -5.24 9.07 -1.14
C GLY A 176 -6.47 8.63 -1.95
N ALA A 177 -6.97 7.41 -1.74
CA ALA A 177 -8.20 6.97 -2.40
C ALA A 177 -9.40 7.88 -2.08
N VAL A 178 -9.46 8.39 -0.85
CA VAL A 178 -10.50 9.35 -0.42
C VAL A 178 -10.30 10.72 -1.07
N HIS A 179 -9.09 11.27 -0.95
CA HIS A 179 -8.84 12.66 -1.37
C HIS A 179 -8.62 12.82 -2.86
N ASN A 180 -7.83 11.93 -3.48
CA ASN A 180 -7.42 12.07 -4.89
C ASN A 180 -8.34 11.29 -5.83
N THR A 181 -8.70 10.04 -5.48
CA THR A 181 -9.48 9.17 -6.38
C THR A 181 -10.98 9.45 -6.28
N ALA A 182 -11.57 9.31 -5.11
CA ALA A 182 -13.00 9.53 -4.89
C ALA A 182 -13.36 11.01 -4.79
N LYS A 183 -12.45 11.82 -4.23
CA LYS A 183 -12.68 13.25 -3.94
C LYS A 183 -13.92 13.45 -3.07
N VAL A 184 -13.96 12.71 -1.96
CA VAL A 184 -15.06 12.76 -0.99
C VAL A 184 -15.30 14.19 -0.55
N GLN A 185 -16.56 14.62 -0.63
CA GLN A 185 -16.95 15.97 -0.24
C GLN A 185 -17.40 16.02 1.22
N PRO A 186 -17.22 17.17 1.90
CA PRO A 186 -17.77 17.37 3.25
C PRO A 186 -19.26 17.05 3.30
N GLY A 187 -19.69 16.33 4.34
CA GLY A 187 -21.07 15.90 4.52
C GLY A 187 -21.47 14.63 3.75
N GLY A 188 -20.66 14.17 2.79
CA GLY A 188 -20.92 12.95 2.02
C GLY A 188 -20.90 11.69 2.88
N SER A 189 -21.57 10.63 2.41
CA SER A 189 -21.58 9.32 3.04
C SER A 189 -20.51 8.40 2.45
N VAL A 190 -19.84 7.63 3.32
CA VAL A 190 -18.77 6.71 2.97
C VAL A 190 -19.04 5.33 3.55
N ALA A 191 -18.85 4.27 2.77
CA ALA A 191 -18.82 2.90 3.26
C ALA A 191 -17.50 2.22 2.88
N VAL A 192 -16.86 1.59 3.88
CA VAL A 192 -15.54 0.95 3.74
C VAL A 192 -15.69 -0.53 3.99
N PHE A 193 -15.41 -1.34 2.98
CA PHE A 193 -15.46 -2.79 3.04
C PHE A 193 -14.07 -3.37 3.30
N GLY A 194 -13.89 -3.95 4.48
CA GLY A 194 -12.62 -4.46 4.99
C GLY A 194 -11.85 -3.41 5.80
N LEU A 195 -11.53 -3.78 7.05
CA LEU A 195 -10.83 -2.93 8.02
C LEU A 195 -9.40 -3.44 8.30
N GLY A 196 -8.68 -3.79 7.22
CA GLY A 196 -7.22 -3.89 7.24
C GLY A 196 -6.58 -2.51 7.25
N ALA A 197 -5.26 -2.42 7.13
CA ALA A 197 -4.56 -1.13 7.14
C ALA A 197 -5.11 -0.14 6.10
N ILE A 198 -5.39 -0.61 4.87
CA ILE A 198 -5.96 0.24 3.81
C ILE A 198 -7.35 0.76 4.21
N GLY A 199 -8.25 -0.12 4.66
CA GLY A 199 -9.61 0.29 5.02
C GLY A 199 -9.65 1.23 6.21
N LEU A 200 -8.82 1.00 7.23
CA LEU A 200 -8.66 1.91 8.36
C LEU A 200 -8.09 3.27 7.93
N ALA A 201 -7.17 3.29 6.96
CA ALA A 201 -6.66 4.52 6.37
C ALA A 201 -7.74 5.25 5.55
N VAL A 202 -8.63 4.53 4.84
CA VAL A 202 -9.81 5.12 4.19
C VAL A 202 -10.74 5.76 5.21
N VAL A 203 -11.00 5.09 6.35
CA VAL A 203 -11.83 5.67 7.44
C VAL A 203 -11.21 6.97 7.94
N GLN A 204 -9.90 6.98 8.18
CA GLN A 204 -9.19 8.19 8.63
C GLN A 204 -9.24 9.31 7.56
N GLY A 205 -9.01 8.97 6.29
CA GLY A 205 -9.13 9.91 5.17
C GLY A 205 -10.55 10.48 5.04
N ALA A 206 -11.59 9.66 5.23
CA ALA A 206 -12.99 10.10 5.20
C ALA A 206 -13.30 11.09 6.33
N ARG A 207 -12.75 10.87 7.54
CA ARG A 207 -12.81 11.84 8.64
C ARG A 207 -12.13 13.16 8.26
N GLN A 208 -10.92 13.10 7.69
CA GLN A 208 -10.20 14.30 7.22
C GLN A 208 -10.99 15.07 6.14
N ALA A 209 -11.66 14.35 5.23
CA ALA A 209 -12.55 14.92 4.22
C ALA A 209 -13.86 15.47 4.81
N LYS A 210 -14.08 15.36 6.14
CA LYS A 210 -15.30 15.77 6.83
C LYS A 210 -16.55 15.08 6.29
N ALA A 211 -16.45 13.79 5.95
CA ALA A 211 -17.62 12.98 5.59
C ALA A 211 -18.65 13.02 6.72
N GLY A 212 -19.93 13.13 6.36
CA GLY A 212 -21.02 13.23 7.33
C GLY A 212 -21.40 11.89 7.96
N ARG A 213 -21.14 10.79 7.23
CA ARG A 213 -21.32 9.43 7.73
C ARG A 213 -20.22 8.51 7.22
N ILE A 214 -19.63 7.72 8.11
CA ILE A 214 -18.54 6.79 7.78
C ILE A 214 -18.90 5.41 8.33
N ILE A 215 -19.24 4.50 7.43
CA ILE A 215 -19.68 3.14 7.75
C ILE A 215 -18.54 2.18 7.53
N ALA A 216 -18.03 1.61 8.61
CA ALA A 216 -16.94 0.63 8.62
C ALA A 216 -17.52 -0.79 8.63
N ILE A 217 -17.12 -1.63 7.65
CA ILE A 217 -17.68 -2.97 7.44
C ILE A 217 -16.56 -4.00 7.50
N ASP A 218 -16.65 -4.95 8.43
CA ASP A 218 -15.72 -6.08 8.55
C ASP A 218 -16.41 -7.26 9.23
N THR A 219 -16.00 -8.47 8.93
CA THR A 219 -16.46 -9.69 9.61
C THR A 219 -15.82 -9.91 10.98
N ASN A 220 -14.73 -9.20 11.28
CA ASN A 220 -14.03 -9.25 12.56
C ASN A 220 -14.37 -8.01 13.41
N PRO A 221 -15.27 -8.13 14.42
CA PRO A 221 -15.67 -6.99 15.24
C PRO A 221 -14.55 -6.42 16.12
N LYS A 222 -13.46 -7.14 16.34
CA LYS A 222 -12.29 -6.64 17.11
C LYS A 222 -11.65 -5.40 16.47
N LYS A 223 -11.88 -5.15 15.18
CA LYS A 223 -11.36 -3.99 14.46
C LYS A 223 -12.22 -2.74 14.61
N PHE A 224 -13.43 -2.86 15.15
CA PHE A 224 -14.40 -1.77 15.21
C PHE A 224 -14.00 -0.62 16.14
N ASP A 225 -13.34 -0.93 17.26
CA ASP A 225 -12.89 0.12 18.19
C ASP A 225 -11.84 1.01 17.54
N LEU A 226 -10.92 0.42 16.78
CA LEU A 226 -9.94 1.18 16.02
C LEU A 226 -10.59 1.98 14.88
N ALA A 227 -11.57 1.40 14.18
CA ALA A 227 -12.32 2.13 13.16
C ALA A 227 -13.06 3.35 13.76
N ARG A 228 -13.67 3.21 14.96
CA ARG A 228 -14.29 4.34 15.68
C ARG A 228 -13.25 5.40 16.08
N ARG A 229 -12.08 4.98 16.59
CA ARG A 229 -10.97 5.90 16.89
C ARG A 229 -10.60 6.72 15.67
N PHE A 230 -10.57 6.11 14.50
CA PHE A 230 -10.24 6.79 13.24
C PHE A 230 -11.40 7.61 12.65
N GLY A 231 -12.62 7.48 13.16
CA GLY A 231 -13.76 8.33 12.81
C GLY A 231 -14.96 7.61 12.20
N ALA A 232 -15.02 6.28 12.25
CA ALA A 232 -16.21 5.56 11.83
C ALA A 232 -17.41 5.94 12.73
N THR A 233 -18.53 6.31 12.09
CA THR A 233 -19.78 6.63 12.78
C THR A 233 -20.60 5.37 13.03
N ASP A 234 -20.48 4.40 12.15
CA ASP A 234 -21.20 3.13 12.19
C ASP A 234 -20.21 1.99 11.94
N CYS A 235 -20.40 0.86 12.64
CA CYS A 235 -19.64 -0.36 12.41
C CYS A 235 -20.61 -1.51 12.16
N ILE A 236 -20.41 -2.25 11.08
CA ILE A 236 -21.33 -3.31 10.63
C ILE A 236 -20.54 -4.60 10.40
N ASN A 237 -20.96 -5.67 11.09
CA ASN A 237 -20.57 -7.02 10.73
C ASN A 237 -21.63 -7.61 9.80
N PRO A 238 -21.31 -7.93 8.52
CA PRO A 238 -22.29 -8.50 7.60
C PRO A 238 -22.92 -9.81 8.10
N ASN A 239 -22.21 -10.55 8.94
CA ASN A 239 -22.69 -11.83 9.49
C ASN A 239 -23.81 -11.67 10.55
N ASP A 240 -24.06 -10.46 11.03
CA ASP A 240 -25.12 -10.17 12.01
C ASP A 240 -26.49 -9.97 11.34
N TYR A 241 -26.59 -10.11 10.00
CA TYR A 241 -27.79 -9.85 9.22
C TYR A 241 -28.17 -11.03 8.33
N ASP A 242 -29.47 -11.33 8.25
CA ASP A 242 -30.04 -12.37 7.37
C ASP A 242 -30.22 -11.92 5.91
N LYS A 243 -29.67 -10.78 5.53
CA LYS A 243 -29.75 -10.20 4.19
C LYS A 243 -28.41 -9.70 3.68
N PRO A 244 -28.26 -9.59 2.34
CA PRO A 244 -27.02 -9.07 1.75
C PRO A 244 -26.63 -7.68 2.29
N ILE A 245 -25.34 -7.45 2.47
CA ILE A 245 -24.82 -6.18 3.00
C ILE A 245 -25.31 -4.94 2.22
N LYS A 246 -25.49 -5.07 0.89
CA LYS A 246 -26.04 -3.99 0.07
C LYS A 246 -27.42 -3.56 0.55
N ASP A 247 -28.28 -4.51 0.96
CA ASP A 247 -29.65 -4.24 1.40
C ASP A 247 -29.64 -3.60 2.80
N VAL A 248 -28.68 -3.99 3.65
CA VAL A 248 -28.43 -3.33 4.95
C VAL A 248 -28.05 -1.85 4.73
N LEU A 249 -27.18 -1.56 3.77
CA LEU A 249 -26.77 -0.20 3.45
C LEU A 249 -27.89 0.63 2.81
N LEU A 250 -28.75 -0.01 2.01
CA LEU A 250 -29.94 0.66 1.43
C LEU A 250 -31.03 0.97 2.48
N ASP A 251 -31.10 0.24 3.58
CA ASP A 251 -31.95 0.63 4.71
C ASP A 251 -31.41 1.88 5.43
N ILE A 252 -30.08 2.03 5.48
CA ILE A 252 -29.42 3.21 6.06
C ILE A 252 -29.65 4.44 5.18
N ASN A 253 -29.51 4.28 3.86
CA ASN A 253 -29.81 5.31 2.88
C ASN A 253 -30.49 4.66 1.66
N LYS A 254 -31.78 4.91 1.48
CA LYS A 254 -32.63 4.33 0.45
C LYS A 254 -32.04 4.37 -0.97
N TRP A 255 -31.26 5.39 -1.28
CA TRP A 255 -30.68 5.59 -2.62
C TRP A 255 -29.22 5.14 -2.72
N GLY A 256 -28.62 4.70 -1.63
CA GLY A 256 -27.25 4.22 -1.53
C GLY A 256 -26.26 5.24 -0.96
N ILE A 257 -25.01 4.85 -0.89
CA ILE A 257 -23.91 5.58 -0.27
C ILE A 257 -23.14 6.36 -1.33
N ASP A 258 -22.75 7.62 -1.06
CA ASP A 258 -22.07 8.46 -2.05
C ASP A 258 -20.74 7.87 -2.51
N HIS A 259 -19.97 7.32 -1.57
CA HIS A 259 -18.67 6.70 -1.86
C HIS A 259 -18.53 5.36 -1.16
N THR A 260 -18.24 4.30 -1.91
CA THR A 260 -17.93 2.99 -1.35
C THR A 260 -16.49 2.59 -1.71
N PHE A 261 -15.77 1.99 -0.76
CA PHE A 261 -14.38 1.57 -0.94
C PHE A 261 -14.25 0.09 -0.65
N GLU A 262 -13.77 -0.67 -1.62
CA GLU A 262 -13.45 -2.08 -1.44
C GLU A 262 -11.94 -2.22 -1.15
N CYS A 263 -11.61 -2.75 0.04
CA CYS A 263 -10.26 -2.82 0.58
C CYS A 263 -9.82 -4.25 0.93
N ILE A 264 -10.47 -5.28 0.35
CA ILE A 264 -10.25 -6.70 0.63
C ILE A 264 -9.56 -7.41 -0.55
N GLY A 265 -10.03 -7.12 -1.77
CA GLY A 265 -9.63 -7.84 -2.98
C GLY A 265 -10.60 -8.99 -3.33
N ASN A 266 -11.86 -8.90 -2.92
CA ASN A 266 -12.87 -9.91 -3.19
C ASN A 266 -13.87 -9.43 -4.25
N VAL A 267 -13.95 -10.10 -5.39
CA VAL A 267 -14.80 -9.70 -6.53
C VAL A 267 -16.31 -9.64 -6.18
N ASN A 268 -16.79 -10.47 -5.26
CA ASN A 268 -18.17 -10.43 -4.80
C ASN A 268 -18.42 -9.21 -3.91
N VAL A 269 -17.45 -8.83 -3.07
CA VAL A 269 -17.50 -7.62 -2.25
C VAL A 269 -17.36 -6.38 -3.12
N MET A 270 -16.52 -6.40 -4.17
CA MET A 270 -16.44 -5.31 -5.16
C MET A 270 -17.82 -5.04 -5.80
N ARG A 271 -18.52 -6.11 -6.18
CA ARG A 271 -19.89 -6.00 -6.71
C ARG A 271 -20.86 -5.46 -5.66
N ALA A 272 -20.82 -5.97 -4.44
CA ALA A 272 -21.70 -5.50 -3.36
C ALA A 272 -21.45 -4.01 -3.04
N ALA A 273 -20.19 -3.57 -3.06
CA ALA A 273 -19.81 -2.18 -2.87
C ALA A 273 -20.40 -1.28 -3.97
N LEU A 274 -20.29 -1.68 -5.25
CA LEU A 274 -20.91 -0.95 -6.35
C LEU A 274 -22.44 -0.89 -6.21
N GLU A 275 -23.09 -2.02 -5.93
CA GLU A 275 -24.54 -2.10 -5.81
C GLU A 275 -25.10 -1.34 -4.59
N SER A 276 -24.24 -1.06 -3.59
CA SER A 276 -24.53 -0.22 -2.42
C SER A 276 -24.31 1.28 -2.68
N ALA A 277 -23.59 1.63 -3.76
CA ALA A 277 -23.33 3.02 -4.10
C ALA A 277 -24.62 3.74 -4.54
N HIS A 278 -24.67 5.05 -4.31
CA HIS A 278 -25.86 5.88 -4.59
C HIS A 278 -26.25 5.80 -6.08
N ARG A 279 -27.50 5.47 -6.32
CA ARG A 279 -28.09 5.55 -7.66
C ARG A 279 -28.09 7.02 -8.10
N GLY A 280 -27.45 7.31 -9.21
CA GLY A 280 -27.38 8.65 -9.80
C GLY A 280 -25.95 9.22 -9.82
N TRP A 281 -25.18 9.11 -8.72
CA TRP A 281 -23.83 9.69 -8.66
C TRP A 281 -22.83 8.90 -7.82
N GLY A 282 -23.25 7.80 -7.18
CA GLY A 282 -22.38 7.05 -6.29
C GLY A 282 -21.14 6.50 -6.98
N GLN A 283 -20.01 6.57 -6.29
CA GLN A 283 -18.72 6.06 -6.76
C GLN A 283 -18.30 4.87 -5.90
N SER A 284 -18.01 3.75 -6.55
CA SER A 284 -17.38 2.59 -5.91
C SER A 284 -15.92 2.50 -6.33
N VAL A 285 -15.02 2.54 -5.37
CA VAL A 285 -13.57 2.53 -5.59
C VAL A 285 -13.01 1.17 -5.20
N ILE A 286 -12.38 0.49 -6.15
CA ILE A 286 -11.67 -0.77 -5.95
C ILE A 286 -10.22 -0.42 -5.56
N ILE A 287 -9.77 -0.93 -4.41
CA ILE A 287 -8.41 -0.80 -3.93
C ILE A 287 -7.79 -2.18 -3.69
N GLY A 288 -8.58 -3.13 -3.21
CA GLY A 288 -8.14 -4.49 -2.97
C GLY A 288 -7.70 -5.20 -4.25
N VAL A 289 -6.66 -6.02 -4.17
CA VAL A 289 -6.12 -6.80 -5.28
C VAL A 289 -6.77 -8.18 -5.28
N ALA A 290 -7.50 -8.50 -6.35
CA ALA A 290 -8.09 -9.82 -6.55
C ALA A 290 -7.05 -10.81 -7.13
N GLY A 291 -7.25 -12.10 -6.87
CA GLY A 291 -6.39 -13.14 -7.40
C GLY A 291 -6.38 -13.20 -8.93
N SER A 292 -5.31 -13.73 -9.48
CA SER A 292 -5.14 -13.88 -10.94
C SER A 292 -6.33 -14.62 -11.55
N GLY A 293 -6.84 -14.13 -12.69
CA GLY A 293 -7.97 -14.71 -13.43
C GLY A 293 -9.34 -14.43 -12.84
N GLN A 294 -9.45 -13.71 -11.73
CA GLN A 294 -10.76 -13.27 -11.20
C GLN A 294 -11.25 -12.03 -11.93
N GLU A 295 -12.54 -12.03 -12.27
CA GLU A 295 -13.20 -10.94 -12.99
C GLU A 295 -14.35 -10.34 -12.17
N ILE A 296 -14.53 -9.03 -12.27
CA ILE A 296 -15.68 -8.32 -11.70
C ILE A 296 -16.84 -8.37 -12.68
N SER A 297 -18.06 -8.53 -12.16
CA SER A 297 -19.29 -8.50 -12.97
C SER A 297 -20.43 -7.78 -12.25
N THR A 298 -21.24 -7.08 -13.01
CA THR A 298 -22.47 -6.45 -12.52
C THR A 298 -23.51 -6.34 -13.64
N ARG A 299 -24.77 -6.09 -13.28
CA ARG A 299 -25.79 -5.78 -14.28
C ARG A 299 -25.50 -4.42 -14.90
N PRO A 300 -25.47 -4.28 -16.23
CA PRO A 300 -25.14 -3.00 -16.91
C PRO A 300 -26.00 -1.82 -16.42
N PHE A 301 -27.26 -2.09 -16.04
CA PHE A 301 -28.18 -1.06 -15.53
C PHE A 301 -27.69 -0.37 -14.25
N GLN A 302 -26.82 -1.00 -13.47
CA GLN A 302 -26.19 -0.35 -12.32
C GLN A 302 -25.35 0.87 -12.76
N LEU A 303 -24.64 0.76 -13.87
CA LEU A 303 -23.84 1.84 -14.44
C LEU A 303 -24.69 2.84 -15.22
N VAL A 304 -25.64 2.35 -16.01
CA VAL A 304 -26.60 3.20 -16.77
C VAL A 304 -27.34 4.18 -15.85
N THR A 305 -27.61 3.79 -14.62
CA THR A 305 -28.29 4.65 -13.62
C THR A 305 -27.34 5.59 -12.86
N GLY A 306 -26.10 5.78 -13.32
CA GLY A 306 -25.20 6.84 -12.86
C GLY A 306 -24.12 6.40 -11.84
N ARG A 307 -24.11 5.13 -11.42
CA ARG A 307 -23.01 4.63 -10.58
C ARG A 307 -21.71 4.60 -11.35
N VAL A 308 -20.61 4.88 -10.68
CA VAL A 308 -19.27 4.81 -11.24
C VAL A 308 -18.47 3.72 -10.53
N TRP A 309 -17.88 2.81 -11.30
CA TRP A 309 -16.90 1.84 -10.81
C TRP A 309 -15.52 2.26 -11.27
N LYS A 310 -14.57 2.43 -10.37
CA LYS A 310 -13.20 2.81 -10.70
C LYS A 310 -12.18 2.23 -9.74
N GLY A 311 -10.94 2.08 -10.20
CA GLY A 311 -9.82 1.64 -9.39
C GLY A 311 -9.00 2.79 -8.79
N SER A 312 -8.21 2.47 -7.78
CA SER A 312 -7.25 3.39 -7.15
C SER A 312 -5.94 2.67 -6.87
N ALA A 313 -4.90 2.99 -7.64
CA ALA A 313 -3.53 2.54 -7.39
C ALA A 313 -2.81 3.60 -6.54
N PHE A 314 -2.18 3.19 -5.44
CA PHE A 314 -1.47 4.08 -4.50
C PHE A 314 -2.30 5.31 -4.07
N GLY A 315 -3.63 5.16 -4.01
CA GLY A 315 -4.53 6.27 -3.68
C GLY A 315 -4.51 7.43 -4.67
N GLY A 316 -3.93 7.29 -5.86
CA GLY A 316 -3.72 8.41 -6.77
C GLY A 316 -2.69 9.44 -6.26
N VAL A 317 -1.88 9.08 -5.28
CA VAL A 317 -0.88 9.96 -4.66
C VAL A 317 0.33 10.11 -5.56
N LYS A 318 0.84 11.33 -5.65
CA LYS A 318 2.12 11.64 -6.30
C LYS A 318 3.25 11.31 -5.33
N GLY A 319 3.93 10.17 -5.55
CA GLY A 319 4.83 9.58 -4.56
C GLY A 319 5.90 10.54 -4.07
N ARG A 320 6.77 11.02 -4.96
CA ARG A 320 7.90 11.89 -4.58
C ARG A 320 7.48 13.29 -4.14
N SER A 321 6.46 13.86 -4.78
CA SER A 321 6.07 15.25 -4.55
C SER A 321 5.00 15.42 -3.47
N GLN A 322 4.14 14.45 -3.21
CA GLN A 322 3.04 14.57 -2.25
C GLN A 322 3.34 13.86 -0.92
N LEU A 323 4.02 12.69 -0.95
CA LEU A 323 4.26 11.89 0.25
C LEU A 323 5.04 12.62 1.35
N PRO A 324 6.06 13.48 1.05
CA PRO A 324 6.72 14.26 2.09
C PRO A 324 5.76 15.14 2.90
N GLY A 325 4.73 15.71 2.25
CA GLY A 325 3.66 16.45 2.94
C GLY A 325 2.83 15.56 3.87
N MET A 326 2.55 14.31 3.46
CA MET A 326 1.85 13.35 4.33
C MET A 326 2.69 12.95 5.55
N VAL A 327 4.01 12.92 5.43
CA VAL A 327 4.92 12.73 6.57
C VAL A 327 4.80 13.91 7.55
N GLU A 328 4.78 15.15 7.05
CA GLU A 328 4.57 16.33 7.89
C GLU A 328 3.19 16.30 8.59
N ASP A 329 2.15 15.86 7.89
CA ASP A 329 0.81 15.72 8.45
C ASP A 329 0.78 14.62 9.54
N ALA A 330 1.54 13.53 9.35
CA ALA A 330 1.69 12.50 10.38
C ALA A 330 2.45 13.02 11.61
N MET A 331 3.51 13.80 11.42
CA MET A 331 4.26 14.42 12.53
C MET A 331 3.43 15.43 13.34
N LYS A 332 2.45 16.08 12.70
CA LYS A 332 1.48 16.98 13.36
C LYS A 332 0.32 16.23 14.05
N GLY A 333 0.17 14.93 13.76
CA GLY A 333 -0.95 14.12 14.26
C GLY A 333 -2.23 14.20 13.41
N ASP A 334 -2.18 14.86 12.26
CA ASP A 334 -3.30 14.89 11.31
C ASP A 334 -3.51 13.52 10.64
N ILE A 335 -2.44 12.75 10.49
CA ILE A 335 -2.43 11.33 10.14
C ILE A 335 -1.95 10.56 11.37
N ASP A 336 -2.83 9.78 11.99
CA ASP A 336 -2.51 8.95 13.15
C ASP A 336 -1.96 7.59 12.69
N LEU A 337 -0.63 7.44 12.69
CA LEU A 337 0.07 6.23 12.24
C LEU A 337 0.31 5.20 13.34
N GLU A 338 0.46 5.66 14.60
CA GLU A 338 0.81 4.79 15.72
C GLU A 338 -0.10 3.56 15.86
N PRO A 339 -1.45 3.67 15.77
CA PRO A 339 -2.32 2.53 15.98
C PRO A 339 -2.28 1.47 14.86
N PHE A 340 -1.66 1.78 13.73
CA PHE A 340 -1.44 0.78 12.67
C PHE A 340 -0.32 -0.20 13.05
N VAL A 341 0.69 0.25 13.79
CA VAL A 341 1.81 -0.60 14.25
C VAL A 341 1.36 -1.42 15.44
N THR A 342 0.89 -2.63 15.21
CA THR A 342 0.43 -3.53 16.28
C THR A 342 1.55 -4.40 16.85
N HIS A 343 2.60 -4.61 16.08
CA HIS A 343 3.77 -5.40 16.48
C HIS A 343 5.04 -4.80 15.86
N THR A 344 6.14 -4.84 16.62
CA THR A 344 7.49 -4.54 16.14
C THR A 344 8.38 -5.73 16.41
N MET A 345 9.06 -6.22 15.38
CA MET A 345 9.85 -7.44 15.39
C MET A 345 11.22 -7.21 14.75
N SER A 346 12.15 -8.14 14.98
CA SER A 346 13.43 -8.22 14.27
C SER A 346 13.28 -8.91 12.91
N LEU A 347 14.28 -8.80 12.05
CA LEU A 347 14.32 -9.51 10.76
C LEU A 347 14.23 -11.04 10.95
N ASP A 348 14.80 -11.58 12.05
CA ASP A 348 14.78 -13.02 12.35
C ASP A 348 13.36 -13.55 12.61
N GLU A 349 12.43 -12.69 13.00
CA GLU A 349 11.04 -13.01 13.31
C GLU A 349 10.08 -12.72 12.12
N ILE A 350 10.62 -12.46 10.91
CA ILE A 350 9.78 -12.02 9.78
C ILE A 350 8.72 -13.07 9.39
N ASN A 351 9.00 -14.35 9.51
CA ASN A 351 8.00 -15.39 9.22
C ASN A 351 6.86 -15.39 10.24
N ASP A 352 7.14 -15.14 11.51
CA ASP A 352 6.12 -14.97 12.56
C ASP A 352 5.25 -13.74 12.29
N ALA A 353 5.83 -12.68 11.70
CA ALA A 353 5.09 -11.49 11.27
C ALA A 353 4.06 -11.81 10.16
N PHE A 354 4.42 -12.68 9.21
CA PHE A 354 3.49 -13.19 8.20
C PHE A 354 2.38 -14.05 8.82
N ASP A 355 2.72 -14.91 9.80
CA ASP A 355 1.73 -15.73 10.50
C ASP A 355 0.72 -14.87 11.26
N LEU A 356 1.15 -13.86 12.00
CA LEU A 356 0.27 -12.90 12.67
C LEU A 356 -0.67 -12.18 11.71
N MET A 357 -0.18 -11.85 10.52
CA MET A 357 -0.99 -11.22 9.47
C MET A 357 -2.04 -12.18 8.92
N HIS A 358 -1.68 -13.44 8.60
CA HIS A 358 -2.61 -14.45 8.10
C HIS A 358 -3.69 -14.80 9.13
N GLU A 359 -3.34 -14.82 10.42
CA GLU A 359 -4.27 -15.06 11.53
C GLU A 359 -5.16 -13.83 11.83
N GLY A 360 -4.95 -12.70 11.15
CA GLY A 360 -5.68 -11.45 11.37
C GLY A 360 -5.43 -10.81 12.75
N LYS A 361 -4.30 -11.14 13.37
CA LYS A 361 -3.85 -10.65 14.69
C LYS A 361 -3.07 -9.34 14.59
N SER A 362 -2.51 -9.01 13.43
CA SER A 362 -1.83 -7.74 13.19
C SER A 362 -2.59 -6.86 12.19
N ILE A 363 -2.53 -5.55 12.38
CA ILE A 363 -2.88 -4.55 11.35
C ILE A 363 -1.65 -4.31 10.49
N ARG A 364 -0.52 -3.97 11.12
CA ARG A 364 0.83 -3.99 10.57
C ARG A 364 1.82 -4.49 11.60
N THR A 365 2.69 -5.38 11.17
CA THR A 365 3.93 -5.68 11.88
C THR A 365 5.05 -4.92 11.19
N VAL A 366 5.86 -4.21 11.96
CA VAL A 366 7.04 -3.48 11.47
C VAL A 366 8.30 -4.23 11.86
N ILE A 367 9.14 -4.51 10.89
CA ILE A 367 10.49 -5.07 11.11
C ILE A 367 11.44 -3.91 11.35
N ARG A 368 12.21 -3.99 12.44
CA ARG A 368 13.25 -3.04 12.81
C ARG A 368 14.63 -3.68 12.62
N TYR A 369 15.53 -2.95 11.96
CA TYR A 369 16.93 -3.34 11.71
C TYR A 369 17.88 -2.79 12.74
#